data_10b6210c30db4fb45bbeebb87d393bd8
#
_entry.id   10b6210c30db4fb45bbeebb87d393bd8
#
_cell.length_a   1.000
_cell.length_b   1.000
_cell.length_c   1.000
_cell.angle_alpha   90.00
_cell.angle_beta   90.00
_cell.angle_gamma   90.00
#
_symmetry.space_group_name_H-M   'P 1'
#
loop_
_entity.id
_entity.type
_entity.pdbx_description
1 polymer ?
#
loop_
_entity_poly.entity_id
_entity_poly.type
_entity_poly.pdbx_seq_one_letter_code
_entity_poly.pdbx_strand_id
1 'polypeptide(L)'
;LLYLRCNLPFNKVLVNFIVFYLYLEMTNKKEISAAIIIIGNEVLSGRTKDLNTSTLATWLNSLGISVGEVRVIPDVEKTIIDTVHELRVKYNYVFTTGGIGPTHDDITAESISKAFNIEYGFHKEAFAILEKYYEPGNFNDGRQKMAKMPVTANLILNPTSGAPGF
;
A
#
# COMPACT_ATOMS: atom_id res chain seq x y z
N LEU A 1 -29.48 -1.10 15.66
CA LEU A 1 -30.95 -0.80 15.67
C LEU A 1 -31.18 0.39 16.57
N LEU A 2 -31.32 1.58 16.00
CA LEU A 2 -31.70 2.78 16.74
C LEU A 2 -33.23 2.87 16.73
N TYR A 3 -33.86 2.67 17.89
CA TYR A 3 -35.28 2.91 18.08
C TYR A 3 -35.48 4.38 18.45
N LEU A 4 -35.86 5.21 17.49
CA LEU A 4 -36.36 6.57 17.74
C LEU A 4 -37.89 6.49 17.87
N ARG A 5 -38.42 6.54 19.12
CA ARG A 5 -39.81 6.86 19.38
C ARG A 5 -39.99 8.37 19.16
N CYS A 6 -40.51 8.76 18.02
CA CYS A 6 -40.97 10.12 17.77
C CYS A 6 -42.50 10.13 17.80
N ASN A 7 -43.08 10.71 18.88
CA ASN A 7 -44.52 10.97 19.04
C ASN A 7 -44.89 12.34 18.41
N LEU A 8 -44.62 12.54 17.10
CA LEU A 8 -45.06 13.70 16.38
C LEU A 8 -45.72 13.23 15.08
N PRO A 9 -46.84 13.84 14.63
CA PRO A 9 -47.44 13.49 13.36
C PRO A 9 -46.57 14.01 12.20
N PHE A 10 -45.56 13.22 11.87
CA PHE A 10 -44.74 13.50 10.71
C PHE A 10 -45.52 13.28 9.44
N ASN A 11 -45.64 14.35 8.64
CA ASN A 11 -46.20 14.32 7.31
C ASN A 11 -45.45 13.25 6.47
N LYS A 12 -46.15 12.24 5.94
CA LYS A 12 -45.57 11.11 5.18
C LYS A 12 -44.58 11.56 4.10
N VAL A 13 -44.76 12.75 3.56
CA VAL A 13 -43.88 13.36 2.55
C VAL A 13 -42.49 13.68 3.15
N LEU A 14 -42.45 14.19 4.39
CA LEU A 14 -41.19 14.55 5.05
C LEU A 14 -40.37 13.31 5.42
N VAL A 15 -41.02 12.24 5.89
CA VAL A 15 -40.38 10.96 6.20
C VAL A 15 -39.79 10.34 4.94
N ASN A 16 -40.49 10.34 3.82
CA ASN A 16 -39.99 9.85 2.56
C ASN A 16 -38.80 10.68 2.05
N PHE A 17 -38.79 11.98 2.28
CA PHE A 17 -37.69 12.85 1.88
C PHE A 17 -36.44 12.60 2.73
N ILE A 18 -36.61 12.42 4.04
CA ILE A 18 -35.51 12.08 4.96
C ILE A 18 -34.93 10.70 4.64
N VAL A 19 -35.79 9.70 4.41
CA VAL A 19 -35.35 8.35 4.02
C VAL A 19 -34.63 8.36 2.68
N PHE A 20 -35.12 9.13 1.71
CA PHE A 20 -34.49 9.29 0.41
C PHE A 20 -33.14 10.03 0.50
N TYR A 21 -33.07 11.07 1.34
CA TYR A 21 -31.82 11.81 1.59
C TYR A 21 -30.77 10.91 2.29
N LEU A 22 -31.17 10.17 3.32
CA LEU A 22 -30.31 9.19 4.00
C LEU A 22 -29.88 8.06 3.04
N TYR A 23 -30.77 7.61 2.17
CA TYR A 23 -30.45 6.63 1.12
C TYR A 23 -29.44 7.21 0.13
N LEU A 24 -29.58 8.45 -0.31
CA LEU A 24 -28.61 9.13 -1.17
C LEU A 24 -27.26 9.34 -0.48
N GLU A 25 -27.24 9.70 0.80
CA GLU A 25 -25.98 9.78 1.56
C GLU A 25 -25.30 8.41 1.72
N MET A 26 -26.08 7.36 1.95
CA MET A 26 -25.55 6.00 2.03
C MET A 26 -25.03 5.49 0.68
N THR A 27 -25.67 5.87 -0.44
CA THR A 27 -25.21 5.49 -1.79
C THR A 27 -24.08 6.36 -2.32
N ASN A 28 -23.90 7.57 -1.78
CA ASN A 28 -22.83 8.51 -2.12
C ASN A 28 -21.55 8.31 -1.27
N LYS A 29 -21.51 7.34 -0.37
CA LYS A 29 -20.28 6.99 0.32
C LYS A 29 -19.30 6.47 -0.71
N LYS A 30 -18.39 7.33 -1.16
CA LYS A 30 -17.35 6.98 -2.14
C LYS A 30 -16.62 5.74 -1.60
N GLU A 31 -16.81 4.62 -2.27
CA GLU A 31 -16.14 3.38 -1.89
C GLU A 31 -14.64 3.57 -2.00
N ILE A 32 -13.93 3.40 -0.89
CA ILE A 32 -12.47 3.51 -0.86
C ILE A 32 -11.91 2.21 -1.41
N SER A 33 -11.08 2.32 -2.45
CA SER A 33 -10.53 1.18 -3.16
C SER A 33 -9.01 1.22 -3.23
N ALA A 34 -8.42 0.05 -3.35
CA ALA A 34 -6.98 -0.15 -3.44
C ALA A 34 -6.60 -1.05 -4.61
N ALA A 35 -5.37 -0.89 -5.09
CA ALA A 35 -4.69 -1.87 -5.94
C ALA A 35 -3.45 -2.41 -5.23
N ILE A 36 -3.07 -3.65 -5.55
CA ILE A 36 -1.85 -4.31 -5.05
C ILE A 36 -0.96 -4.64 -6.25
N ILE A 37 0.32 -4.29 -6.16
CA ILE A 37 1.35 -4.63 -7.13
C ILE A 37 2.33 -5.59 -6.48
N ILE A 38 2.45 -6.79 -7.02
CA ILE A 38 3.44 -7.78 -6.64
C ILE A 38 4.61 -7.66 -7.64
N ILE A 39 5.78 -7.31 -7.15
CA ILE A 39 6.98 -7.12 -7.97
C ILE A 39 7.92 -8.29 -7.69
N GLY A 40 8.21 -9.12 -8.68
CA GLY A 40 9.10 -10.25 -8.51
C GLY A 40 9.05 -11.26 -9.65
N ASN A 41 10.19 -11.47 -10.30
CA ASN A 41 10.38 -12.50 -11.33
C ASN A 41 10.19 -13.92 -10.77
N GLU A 42 10.45 -14.13 -9.48
CA GLU A 42 10.27 -15.40 -8.79
C GLU A 42 8.79 -15.77 -8.62
N VAL A 43 7.91 -14.77 -8.48
CA VAL A 43 6.45 -14.98 -8.43
C VAL A 43 5.94 -15.30 -9.83
N LEU A 44 6.35 -14.53 -10.84
CA LEU A 44 5.96 -14.77 -12.24
C LEU A 44 6.42 -16.13 -12.76
N SER A 45 7.60 -16.59 -12.34
CA SER A 45 8.12 -17.91 -12.73
C SER A 45 7.52 -19.08 -11.92
N GLY A 46 6.68 -18.79 -10.92
CA GLY A 46 6.09 -19.82 -10.04
C GLY A 46 7.06 -20.40 -9.01
N ARG A 47 8.30 -19.88 -8.90
CA ARG A 47 9.27 -20.34 -7.89
C ARG A 47 8.87 -19.96 -6.47
N THR A 48 8.20 -18.83 -6.31
CA THR A 48 7.69 -18.34 -5.03
C THR A 48 6.17 -18.17 -5.12
N LYS A 49 5.47 -18.75 -4.14
CA LYS A 49 4.03 -18.57 -4.00
C LYS A 49 3.76 -17.22 -3.35
N ASP A 50 2.93 -16.39 -3.97
CA ASP A 50 2.47 -15.14 -3.36
C ASP A 50 1.52 -15.41 -2.19
N LEU A 51 1.91 -14.97 -1.01
CA LEU A 51 1.11 -14.96 0.21
C LEU A 51 0.70 -13.54 0.61
N ASN A 52 1.33 -12.52 0.03
CA ASN A 52 1.12 -11.13 0.40
C ASN A 52 -0.26 -10.63 -0.03
N THR A 53 -0.70 -11.00 -1.23
CA THR A 53 -2.02 -10.61 -1.76
C THR A 53 -3.14 -10.99 -0.82
N SER A 54 -3.22 -12.25 -0.39
CA SER A 54 -4.32 -12.71 0.47
C SER A 54 -4.29 -12.01 1.84
N THR A 55 -3.11 -11.81 2.40
CA THR A 55 -2.92 -11.13 3.70
C THR A 55 -3.34 -9.67 3.61
N LEU A 56 -2.83 -8.93 2.61
CA LEU A 56 -3.16 -7.52 2.40
C LEU A 56 -4.64 -7.33 2.07
N ALA A 57 -5.20 -8.14 1.17
CA ALA A 57 -6.61 -8.04 0.80
C ALA A 57 -7.54 -8.29 1.99
N THR A 58 -7.26 -9.31 2.81
CA THR A 58 -8.03 -9.58 4.02
C THR A 58 -7.96 -8.42 5.00
N TRP A 59 -6.77 -7.89 5.24
CA TRP A 59 -6.56 -6.76 6.14
C TRP A 59 -7.26 -5.49 5.63
N LEU A 60 -7.09 -5.14 4.36
CA LEU A 60 -7.72 -3.96 3.75
C LEU A 60 -9.25 -4.03 3.80
N ASN A 61 -9.83 -5.20 3.46
CA ASN A 61 -11.27 -5.40 3.56
C ASN A 61 -11.78 -5.25 5.00
N SER A 62 -11.01 -5.66 6.01
CA SER A 62 -11.39 -5.45 7.42
C SER A 62 -11.44 -3.97 7.82
N LEU A 63 -10.73 -3.10 7.08
CA LEU A 63 -10.74 -1.65 7.22
C LEU A 63 -11.79 -0.96 6.34
N GLY A 64 -12.59 -1.72 5.57
CA GLY A 64 -13.56 -1.18 4.63
C GLY A 64 -12.95 -0.64 3.34
N ILE A 65 -11.74 -1.08 2.98
CA ILE A 65 -11.05 -0.75 1.74
C ILE A 65 -11.14 -1.95 0.80
N SER A 66 -11.85 -1.82 -0.32
CA SER A 66 -11.97 -2.90 -1.30
C SER A 66 -10.72 -2.99 -2.19
N VAL A 67 -10.22 -4.21 -2.40
CA VAL A 67 -9.13 -4.44 -3.37
C VAL A 67 -9.76 -4.65 -4.74
N GLY A 68 -9.62 -3.68 -5.63
CA GLY A 68 -10.20 -3.72 -6.96
C GLY A 68 -9.30 -4.37 -8.02
N GLU A 69 -7.98 -4.37 -7.81
CA GLU A 69 -7.03 -4.93 -8.78
C GLU A 69 -5.76 -5.45 -8.09
N VAL A 70 -5.23 -6.56 -8.61
CA VAL A 70 -3.93 -7.10 -8.22
C VAL A 70 -3.13 -7.36 -9.50
N ARG A 71 -1.90 -6.85 -9.56
CA ARG A 71 -0.97 -7.08 -10.66
C ARG A 71 0.30 -7.74 -10.17
N VAL A 72 0.74 -8.78 -10.88
CA VAL A 72 2.07 -9.36 -10.72
C VAL A 72 2.92 -8.89 -11.90
N ILE A 73 4.03 -8.24 -11.61
CA ILE A 73 4.90 -7.63 -12.62
C ILE A 73 6.36 -8.02 -12.40
N PRO A 74 7.19 -8.01 -13.47
CA PRO A 74 8.62 -8.27 -13.35
C PRO A 74 9.38 -7.14 -12.65
N ASP A 75 10.58 -7.46 -12.15
CA ASP A 75 11.56 -6.49 -11.65
C ASP A 75 12.18 -5.70 -12.82
N VAL A 76 11.36 -4.86 -13.47
CA VAL A 76 11.74 -3.98 -14.57
C VAL A 76 11.29 -2.57 -14.27
N GLU A 77 12.24 -1.64 -14.16
CA GLU A 77 12.00 -0.26 -13.76
C GLU A 77 10.84 0.40 -14.51
N LYS A 78 10.87 0.35 -15.84
CA LYS A 78 9.82 0.95 -16.67
C LYS A 78 8.45 0.35 -16.38
N THR A 79 8.37 -0.97 -16.19
CA THR A 79 7.12 -1.66 -15.88
C THR A 79 6.57 -1.24 -14.52
N ILE A 80 7.45 -1.10 -13.52
CA ILE A 80 7.06 -0.63 -12.17
C ILE A 80 6.51 0.78 -12.26
N ILE A 81 7.23 1.71 -12.89
CA ILE A 81 6.84 3.11 -13.03
C ILE A 81 5.49 3.23 -13.74
N ASP A 82 5.35 2.60 -14.92
CA ASP A 82 4.12 2.67 -15.72
C ASP A 82 2.92 2.10 -14.95
N THR A 83 3.10 0.96 -14.26
CA THR A 83 2.04 0.32 -13.47
C THR A 83 1.60 1.20 -12.31
N VAL A 84 2.54 1.80 -11.59
CA VAL A 84 2.22 2.74 -10.49
C VAL A 84 1.45 3.94 -11.02
N HIS A 85 1.89 4.54 -12.13
CA HIS A 85 1.21 5.68 -12.74
C HIS A 85 -0.21 5.33 -13.21
N GLU A 86 -0.42 4.16 -13.76
CA GLU A 86 -1.74 3.71 -14.20
C GLU A 86 -2.68 3.48 -13.01
N LEU A 87 -2.21 2.79 -11.97
CA LEU A 87 -3.08 2.39 -10.86
C LEU A 87 -3.39 3.55 -9.90
N ARG A 88 -2.43 4.46 -9.66
CA ARG A 88 -2.65 5.60 -8.76
C ARG A 88 -3.71 6.61 -9.22
N VAL A 89 -4.09 6.59 -10.50
CA VAL A 89 -5.19 7.44 -11.01
C VAL A 89 -6.55 6.74 -10.92
N LYS A 90 -6.56 5.40 -10.80
CA LYS A 90 -7.78 4.59 -10.72
C LYS A 90 -8.21 4.33 -9.28
N TYR A 91 -7.25 4.15 -8.36
CA TYR A 91 -7.48 3.70 -6.98
C TYR A 91 -7.04 4.74 -5.96
N ASN A 92 -7.69 4.75 -4.79
CA ASN A 92 -7.34 5.64 -3.69
C ASN A 92 -5.98 5.28 -3.07
N TYR A 93 -5.65 3.98 -3.04
CA TYR A 93 -4.40 3.46 -2.52
C TYR A 93 -3.77 2.48 -3.51
N VAL A 94 -2.46 2.49 -3.60
CA VAL A 94 -1.67 1.49 -4.32
C VAL A 94 -0.60 0.95 -3.37
N PHE A 95 -0.64 -0.35 -3.14
CA PHE A 95 0.33 -1.05 -2.31
C PHE A 95 1.31 -1.81 -3.20
N THR A 96 2.59 -1.73 -2.92
CA THR A 96 3.63 -2.51 -3.60
C THR A 96 4.24 -3.52 -2.64
N THR A 97 4.60 -4.70 -3.11
CA THR A 97 5.32 -5.73 -2.35
C THR A 97 6.32 -6.41 -3.25
N GLY A 98 7.50 -6.72 -2.72
CA GLY A 98 8.64 -7.26 -3.45
C GLY A 98 9.68 -6.22 -3.88
N GLY A 99 10.88 -6.68 -4.21
CA GLY A 99 11.97 -5.87 -4.73
C GLY A 99 12.51 -4.78 -3.80
N ILE A 100 12.48 -5.00 -2.47
CA ILE A 100 13.00 -4.06 -1.45
C ILE A 100 14.11 -4.66 -0.58
N GLY A 101 14.71 -5.78 -1.02
CA GLY A 101 15.76 -6.48 -0.32
C GLY A 101 17.17 -5.91 -0.57
N PRO A 102 18.21 -6.66 -0.16
CA PRO A 102 19.60 -6.21 -0.22
C PRO A 102 20.29 -6.48 -1.57
N THR A 103 19.63 -7.16 -2.51
CA THR A 103 20.25 -7.62 -3.75
C THR A 103 20.20 -6.57 -4.85
N HIS A 104 20.91 -6.78 -5.95
CA HIS A 104 21.01 -5.80 -7.04
C HIS A 104 19.73 -5.68 -7.87
N ASP A 105 18.92 -6.71 -7.89
CA ASP A 105 17.62 -6.79 -8.57
C ASP A 105 16.46 -6.22 -7.72
N ASP A 106 16.71 -5.88 -6.47
CA ASP A 106 15.75 -5.14 -5.63
C ASP A 106 15.73 -3.66 -6.05
N ILE A 107 14.88 -3.32 -7.01
CA ILE A 107 14.83 -1.99 -7.64
C ILE A 107 13.54 -1.22 -7.36
N THR A 108 12.63 -1.78 -6.56
CA THR A 108 11.31 -1.17 -6.29
C THR A 108 11.43 0.23 -5.72
N ALA A 109 12.26 0.43 -4.68
CA ALA A 109 12.41 1.73 -4.03
C ALA A 109 12.96 2.81 -4.98
N GLU A 110 13.94 2.46 -5.81
CA GLU A 110 14.48 3.36 -6.84
C GLU A 110 13.42 3.69 -7.90
N SER A 111 12.69 2.69 -8.38
CA SER A 111 11.64 2.86 -9.39
C SER A 111 10.51 3.76 -8.86
N ILE A 112 10.10 3.59 -7.60
CA ILE A 112 9.10 4.45 -6.96
C ILE A 112 9.63 5.90 -6.82
N SER A 113 10.89 6.08 -6.42
CA SER A 113 11.51 7.40 -6.37
C SER A 113 11.44 8.11 -7.72
N LYS A 114 11.77 7.41 -8.81
CA LYS A 114 11.69 7.93 -10.18
C LYS A 114 10.24 8.22 -10.60
N ALA A 115 9.30 7.33 -10.28
CA ALA A 115 7.88 7.52 -10.60
C ALA A 115 7.29 8.80 -10.00
N PHE A 116 7.77 9.21 -8.83
CA PHE A 116 7.28 10.41 -8.14
C PHE A 116 8.25 11.59 -8.23
N ASN A 117 9.36 11.46 -8.96
CA ASN A 117 10.43 12.46 -9.06
C ASN A 117 10.94 12.92 -7.69
N ILE A 118 11.15 11.95 -6.79
CA ILE A 118 11.70 12.15 -5.45
C ILE A 118 13.13 11.60 -5.46
N GLU A 119 14.03 12.25 -4.74
CA GLU A 119 15.42 11.80 -4.59
C GLU A 119 15.45 10.38 -4.00
N TYR A 120 16.19 9.47 -4.66
CA TYR A 120 16.53 8.14 -4.14
C TYR A 120 17.84 8.20 -3.38
N GLY A 121 17.81 7.97 -2.09
CA GLY A 121 18.98 8.09 -1.23
C GLY A 121 18.82 7.38 0.09
N PHE A 122 19.84 7.46 0.95
CA PHE A 122 19.75 6.92 2.30
C PHE A 122 18.72 7.70 3.12
N HIS A 123 17.66 7.03 3.53
CA HIS A 123 16.69 7.56 4.47
C HIS A 123 17.28 7.50 5.88
N LYS A 124 17.48 8.66 6.50
CA LYS A 124 18.22 8.80 7.76
C LYS A 124 17.69 7.88 8.89
N GLU A 125 16.37 7.84 9.05
CA GLU A 125 15.75 7.04 10.11
C GLU A 125 15.82 5.54 9.77
N ALA A 126 15.59 5.12 8.52
CA ALA A 126 15.70 3.74 8.09
C ALA A 126 17.14 3.21 8.27
N PHE A 127 18.14 4.04 7.95
CA PHE A 127 19.54 3.68 8.18
C PHE A 127 19.83 3.44 9.66
N ALA A 128 19.40 4.34 10.54
CA ALA A 128 19.60 4.19 11.98
C ALA A 128 18.88 2.95 12.57
N ILE A 129 17.69 2.61 12.06
CA ILE A 129 16.95 1.41 12.45
C ILE A 129 17.75 0.15 12.07
N LEU A 130 18.21 0.08 10.81
CA LEU A 130 18.96 -1.08 10.32
C LEU A 130 20.33 -1.21 10.98
N GLU A 131 21.06 -0.10 11.18
CA GLU A 131 22.34 -0.11 11.89
C GLU A 131 22.20 -0.66 13.32
N LYS A 132 21.11 -0.32 14.01
CA LYS A 132 20.82 -0.83 15.35
C LYS A 132 20.34 -2.30 15.33
N TYR A 133 19.69 -2.73 14.26
CA TYR A 133 19.15 -4.09 14.14
C TYR A 133 20.23 -5.13 13.90
N TYR A 134 21.27 -4.79 13.12
CA TYR A 134 22.34 -5.71 12.82
C TYR A 134 23.48 -5.62 13.84
N GLU A 135 24.07 -6.77 14.16
CA GLU A 135 25.27 -6.87 14.98
C GLU A 135 26.43 -6.05 14.38
N PRO A 136 27.36 -5.52 15.20
CA PRO A 136 28.54 -4.83 14.72
C PRO A 136 29.34 -5.68 13.71
N GLY A 137 29.66 -5.07 12.56
CA GLY A 137 30.33 -5.74 11.43
C GLY A 137 29.41 -6.48 10.46
N ASN A 138 28.13 -6.65 10.79
CA ASN A 138 27.18 -7.33 9.93
C ASN A 138 26.34 -6.36 9.07
N PHE A 139 26.41 -5.06 9.30
CA PHE A 139 25.73 -4.03 8.53
C PHE A 139 26.54 -3.62 7.29
N ASN A 140 26.66 -4.55 6.35
CA ASN A 140 27.41 -4.40 5.10
C ASN A 140 26.62 -3.59 4.05
N ASP A 141 27.29 -3.24 2.92
CA ASP A 141 26.73 -2.41 1.85
C ASP A 141 25.40 -2.91 1.31
N GLY A 142 25.22 -4.23 1.15
CA GLY A 142 23.95 -4.81 0.72
C GLY A 142 22.83 -4.54 1.72
N ARG A 143 23.10 -4.67 3.02
CA ARG A 143 22.12 -4.36 4.07
C ARG A 143 21.85 -2.88 4.21
N GLN A 144 22.89 -2.04 4.00
CA GLN A 144 22.72 -0.58 3.95
C GLN A 144 21.85 -0.14 2.78
N LYS A 145 21.90 -0.86 1.65
CA LYS A 145 21.04 -0.60 0.49
C LYS A 145 19.56 -0.59 0.86
N MET A 146 19.12 -1.43 1.80
CA MET A 146 17.72 -1.47 2.25
C MET A 146 17.26 -0.19 2.97
N ALA A 147 18.19 0.71 3.34
CA ALA A 147 17.87 2.04 3.82
C ALA A 147 17.74 3.07 2.70
N LYS A 148 18.02 2.69 1.44
CA LYS A 148 17.83 3.59 0.29
C LYS A 148 16.39 3.51 -0.19
N MET A 149 15.73 4.65 -0.18
CA MET A 149 14.33 4.80 -0.57
C MET A 149 14.06 6.27 -0.94
N PRO A 150 12.85 6.65 -1.33
CA PRO A 150 12.50 8.07 -1.47
C PRO A 150 12.81 8.80 -0.15
N VAL A 151 13.72 9.78 -0.17
CA VAL A 151 14.26 10.40 1.07
C VAL A 151 13.21 11.11 1.93
N THR A 152 12.06 11.43 1.36
CA THR A 152 10.93 12.09 2.05
C THR A 152 9.80 11.12 2.43
N ALA A 153 9.99 9.82 2.25
CA ALA A 153 8.97 8.83 2.55
C ALA A 153 8.71 8.71 4.07
N ASN A 154 7.50 8.35 4.44
CA ASN A 154 7.21 7.89 5.80
C ASN A 154 7.51 6.40 5.91
N LEU A 155 8.08 5.97 7.03
CA LEU A 155 8.44 4.58 7.24
C LEU A 155 7.26 3.73 7.73
N ILE A 156 7.18 2.52 7.20
CA ILE A 156 6.34 1.44 7.72
C ILE A 156 7.25 0.49 8.48
N LEU A 157 7.15 0.48 9.81
CA LEU A 157 8.02 -0.32 10.65
C LEU A 157 7.77 -1.82 10.44
N ASN A 158 8.86 -2.59 10.34
CA ASN A 158 8.82 -4.04 10.21
C ASN A 158 9.55 -4.70 11.39
N PRO A 159 8.82 -5.16 12.41
CA PRO A 159 9.44 -5.77 13.58
C PRO A 159 10.06 -7.14 13.31
N THR A 160 9.69 -7.80 12.19
CA THR A 160 10.16 -9.16 11.89
C THR A 160 11.56 -9.19 11.29
N SER A 161 11.85 -8.31 10.34
CA SER A 161 13.14 -8.30 9.62
C SER A 161 13.99 -7.07 9.89
N GLY A 162 13.47 -6.10 10.64
CA GLY A 162 14.12 -4.82 10.89
C GLY A 162 14.17 -3.89 9.68
N ALA A 163 13.99 -4.39 8.45
CA ALA A 163 13.99 -3.58 7.24
C ALA A 163 12.61 -2.88 7.08
N PRO A 164 12.55 -1.55 7.23
CA PRO A 164 11.29 -0.83 7.12
C PRO A 164 10.79 -0.81 5.67
N GLY A 165 9.46 -0.86 5.51
CA GLY A 165 8.81 -0.41 4.29
C GLY A 165 8.66 1.12 4.28
N PHE A 166 8.07 1.65 3.21
CA PHE A 166 7.82 3.09 3.05
C PHE A 166 6.55 3.34 2.24
#